data_894f142dfe023507fc2e55490a3de54e
#
_entry.id   894f142dfe023507fc2e55490a3de54e
#
_cell.length_a   1.000
_cell.length_b   1.000
_cell.length_c   1.000
_cell.angle_alpha   90.00
_cell.angle_beta   90.00
_cell.angle_gamma   90.00
#
_symmetry.space_group_name_H-M   'P 1'
#
loop_
_entity.id
_entity.type
_entity.pdbx_description
1 polymer ?
#
loop_
_entity_poly.entity_id
_entity_poly.type
_entity_poly.pdbx_seq_one_letter_code
_entity_poly.pdbx_strand_id
1 'polypeptide(L)'
;MKTTAETGTLSHVVWTEQIHMAPKGDARLIVGATVEERGFDDAITAGGLYALLEGARRAFPAIEEMAIEAVWTGFRPSSIDDAPILGATPIPGLALATGHHRNGYLLAPATALAIEALIADGAMPAVARTFGLDRFGGAAAGARAPEYAGGMPT
;
A
#
# COMPACT_ATOMS: atom_id res chain seq x y z
N MET A 1 11.60 -4.97 4.28
CA MET A 1 12.79 -5.57 4.92
C MET A 1 12.59 -5.64 6.42
N LYS A 2 13.06 -6.66 7.06
CA LYS A 2 13.03 -6.88 8.51
C LYS A 2 14.45 -7.12 9.00
N THR A 3 14.85 -6.43 10.06
CA THR A 3 16.16 -6.57 10.68
C THR A 3 16.00 -6.81 12.18
N THR A 4 17.02 -7.35 12.82
CA THR A 4 17.07 -7.50 14.26
C THR A 4 17.84 -6.33 14.87
N ALA A 5 17.26 -5.68 15.87
CA ALA A 5 17.92 -4.62 16.64
C ALA A 5 18.04 -5.08 18.09
N GLU A 6 19.09 -4.66 18.76
CA GLU A 6 19.13 -4.76 20.22
C GLU A 6 18.02 -3.91 20.84
N THR A 7 17.42 -4.40 21.92
CA THR A 7 16.33 -3.73 22.63
C THR A 7 16.74 -2.31 23.03
N GLY A 8 16.02 -1.30 22.53
CA GLY A 8 16.25 0.10 22.92
C GLY A 8 16.90 0.99 21.85
N THR A 9 17.28 0.45 20.69
CA THR A 9 17.99 1.22 19.64
C THR A 9 17.08 2.23 18.92
N LEU A 10 15.79 1.90 18.71
CA LEU A 10 14.79 2.79 18.12
C LEU A 10 13.43 2.56 18.80
N SER A 11 12.90 3.57 19.48
CA SER A 11 11.66 3.47 20.27
C SER A 11 10.41 4.01 19.54
N HIS A 12 10.59 4.75 18.47
CA HIS A 12 9.50 5.39 17.72
C HIS A 12 9.55 5.04 16.24
N VAL A 13 8.41 5.14 15.57
CA VAL A 13 8.37 5.09 14.11
C VAL A 13 9.08 6.31 13.56
N VAL A 14 10.06 6.08 12.69
CA VAL A 14 10.75 7.14 11.94
C VAL A 14 10.21 7.15 10.52
N TRP A 15 9.83 8.32 10.05
CA TRP A 15 9.35 8.53 8.70
C TRP A 15 10.22 9.57 7.98
N THR A 16 10.65 9.23 6.77
CA THR A 16 11.39 10.13 5.87
C THR A 16 10.67 10.20 4.52
N GLU A 17 11.14 11.01 3.61
CA GLU A 17 10.59 11.07 2.26
C GLU A 17 10.75 9.74 1.50
N GLN A 18 11.77 8.96 1.81
CA GLN A 18 12.12 7.75 1.08
C GLN A 18 11.66 6.47 1.76
N ILE A 19 11.73 6.42 3.10
CA ILE A 19 11.45 5.19 3.86
C ILE A 19 10.72 5.51 5.17
N HIS A 20 10.15 4.47 5.74
CA HIS A 20 9.75 4.46 7.13
C HIS A 20 10.38 3.28 7.87
N MET A 21 10.64 3.46 9.15
CA MET A 21 11.15 2.43 10.03
C MET A 21 10.22 2.28 11.21
N ALA A 22 9.74 1.05 11.46
CA ALA A 22 8.81 0.75 12.53
C ALA A 22 9.41 -0.31 13.47
N PRO A 23 9.83 0.09 14.68
CA PRO A 23 10.26 -0.86 15.69
C PRO A 23 9.10 -1.75 16.15
N LYS A 24 9.40 -3.00 16.44
CA LYS A 24 8.46 -3.97 16.98
C LYS A 24 8.89 -4.38 18.38
N GLY A 25 7.92 -4.74 19.23
CA GLY A 25 8.18 -5.08 20.65
C GLY A 25 9.07 -6.30 20.89
N ASP A 26 9.42 -7.03 19.82
CA ASP A 26 10.25 -8.22 19.83
C ASP A 26 11.66 -7.97 19.26
N ALA A 27 12.19 -6.77 19.46
CA ALA A 27 13.51 -6.33 18.99
C ALA A 27 13.69 -6.35 17.46
N ARG A 28 12.60 -6.41 16.68
CA ARG A 28 12.62 -6.34 15.23
C ARG A 28 12.39 -4.93 14.73
N LEU A 29 13.03 -4.57 13.63
CA LEU A 29 12.82 -3.32 12.93
C LEU A 29 12.30 -3.62 11.52
N ILE A 30 11.14 -3.09 11.19
CA ILE A 30 10.59 -3.15 9.84
C ILE A 30 11.01 -1.88 9.09
N VAL A 31 11.65 -2.05 7.95
CA VAL A 31 12.03 -0.96 7.05
C VAL A 31 11.21 -1.07 5.77
N GLY A 32 10.53 -0.05 5.40
CA GLY A 32 9.70 0.06 4.19
C GLY A 32 9.63 1.50 3.68
N ALA A 33 9.16 1.72 2.52
CA ALA A 33 8.98 0.78 1.47
C ALA A 33 9.17 1.49 0.13
N THR A 34 9.74 0.80 -0.83
CA THR A 34 9.71 1.27 -2.21
C THR A 34 8.30 1.24 -2.78
N VAL A 35 8.08 2.03 -3.82
CA VAL A 35 6.91 1.93 -4.69
C VAL A 35 7.45 1.74 -6.10
N GLU A 36 7.19 0.57 -6.67
CA GLU A 36 7.65 0.18 -7.99
C GLU A 36 6.44 -0.20 -8.84
N GLU A 37 6.29 0.44 -9.99
CA GLU A 37 5.19 0.15 -10.90
C GLU A 37 5.57 -0.98 -11.85
N ARG A 38 5.46 -2.22 -11.38
CA ARG A 38 5.84 -3.44 -12.09
C ARG A 38 4.66 -4.40 -12.31
N GLY A 39 3.44 -3.90 -12.24
CA GLY A 39 2.24 -4.73 -12.35
C GLY A 39 2.19 -5.77 -11.23
N PHE A 40 2.06 -7.05 -11.59
CA PHE A 40 2.03 -8.16 -10.63
C PHE A 40 3.37 -8.92 -10.52
N ASP A 41 4.49 -8.28 -10.90
CA ASP A 41 5.82 -8.84 -10.69
C ASP A 41 6.23 -8.63 -9.22
N ASP A 42 6.36 -9.73 -8.46
CA ASP A 42 6.73 -9.73 -7.05
C ASP A 42 8.24 -9.92 -6.81
N ALA A 43 9.04 -9.86 -7.85
CA ALA A 43 10.48 -10.00 -7.73
C ALA A 43 11.09 -8.87 -6.87
N ILE A 44 11.97 -9.27 -5.96
CA ILE A 44 12.78 -8.33 -5.17
C ILE A 44 13.91 -7.85 -6.06
N THR A 45 13.91 -6.56 -6.39
CA THR A 45 14.98 -5.98 -7.20
C THR A 45 16.18 -5.56 -6.35
N ALA A 46 17.37 -5.67 -6.91
CA ALA A 46 18.57 -5.16 -6.26
C ALA A 46 18.50 -3.63 -6.03
N GLY A 47 17.91 -2.90 -7.00
CA GLY A 47 17.71 -1.46 -6.90
C GLY A 47 16.76 -1.08 -5.76
N GLY A 48 15.62 -1.77 -5.65
CA GLY A 48 14.66 -1.56 -4.57
C GLY A 48 15.26 -1.85 -3.20
N LEU A 49 16.00 -2.96 -3.07
CA LEU A 49 16.68 -3.29 -1.82
C LEU A 49 17.76 -2.26 -1.48
N TYR A 50 18.55 -1.84 -2.46
CA TYR A 50 19.57 -0.79 -2.26
C TYR A 50 18.93 0.53 -1.80
N ALA A 51 17.85 0.97 -2.42
CA ALA A 51 17.15 2.19 -2.04
C ALA A 51 16.64 2.15 -0.59
N LEU A 52 16.10 0.99 -0.15
CA LEU A 52 15.68 0.81 1.25
C LEU A 52 16.87 0.88 2.21
N LEU A 53 17.97 0.21 1.89
CA LEU A 53 19.17 0.19 2.74
C LEU A 53 19.81 1.58 2.81
N GLU A 54 19.94 2.27 1.69
CA GLU A 54 20.51 3.62 1.66
C GLU A 54 19.65 4.62 2.44
N GLY A 55 18.33 4.61 2.23
CA GLY A 55 17.41 5.46 2.98
C GLY A 55 17.44 5.18 4.47
N ALA A 56 17.47 3.91 4.85
CA ALA A 56 17.55 3.50 6.24
C ALA A 56 18.88 3.92 6.89
N ARG A 57 20.00 3.75 6.21
CA ARG A 57 21.33 4.17 6.68
C ARG A 57 21.38 5.68 6.92
N ARG A 58 20.81 6.47 6.03
CA ARG A 58 20.76 7.94 6.17
C ARG A 58 19.95 8.38 7.40
N ALA A 59 18.83 7.70 7.66
CA ALA A 59 17.94 8.03 8.77
C ALA A 59 18.42 7.47 10.11
N PHE A 60 19.06 6.30 10.08
CA PHE A 60 19.50 5.56 11.26
C PHE A 60 20.76 4.75 10.94
N PRO A 61 21.96 5.36 11.04
CA PRO A 61 23.23 4.73 10.64
C PRO A 61 23.51 3.38 11.30
N ALA A 62 23.09 3.18 12.55
CA ALA A 62 23.29 1.93 13.27
C ALA A 62 22.67 0.70 12.59
N ILE A 63 21.83 0.91 11.55
CA ILE A 63 21.25 -0.21 10.77
C ILE A 63 22.32 -1.02 10.02
N GLU A 64 23.49 -0.45 9.78
CA GLU A 64 24.60 -1.13 9.10
C GLU A 64 25.07 -2.38 9.86
N GLU A 65 24.93 -2.38 11.17
CA GLU A 65 25.34 -3.51 12.05
C GLU A 65 24.20 -4.51 12.29
N MET A 66 23.01 -4.27 11.71
CA MET A 66 21.85 -5.12 11.96
C MET A 66 21.75 -6.24 10.93
N ALA A 67 21.47 -7.45 11.42
CA ALA A 67 21.23 -8.60 10.56
C ALA A 67 19.91 -8.43 9.79
N ILE A 68 19.89 -8.76 8.50
CA ILE A 68 18.68 -8.84 7.70
C ILE A 68 18.06 -10.22 7.92
N GLU A 69 16.85 -10.27 8.51
CA GLU A 69 16.13 -11.52 8.71
C GLU A 69 15.29 -11.92 7.50
N ALA A 70 14.63 -10.95 6.85
CA ALA A 70 13.76 -11.20 5.72
C ALA A 70 13.59 -9.97 4.85
N VAL A 71 13.40 -10.21 3.56
CA VAL A 71 12.99 -9.20 2.58
C VAL A 71 11.78 -9.75 1.84
N TRP A 72 10.78 -8.90 1.61
CA TRP A 72 9.56 -9.30 0.89
C TRP A 72 8.99 -8.14 0.10
N THR A 73 8.15 -8.45 -0.85
CA THR A 73 7.33 -7.52 -1.62
C THR A 73 5.86 -7.70 -1.28
N GLY A 74 5.01 -6.83 -1.80
CA GLY A 74 3.58 -6.94 -1.68
C GLY A 74 2.90 -5.91 -2.57
N PHE A 75 1.68 -6.22 -2.99
CA PHE A 75 0.90 -5.37 -3.86
C PHE A 75 -0.04 -4.49 -3.06
N ARG A 76 0.03 -3.18 -3.27
CA ARG A 76 -0.95 -2.25 -2.73
C ARG A 76 -2.12 -2.16 -3.71
N PRO A 77 -3.36 -2.41 -3.27
CA PRO A 77 -4.52 -2.25 -4.12
C PRO A 77 -4.75 -0.75 -4.38
N SER A 78 -4.27 -0.26 -5.49
CA SER A 78 -4.49 1.11 -5.96
C SER A 78 -5.60 1.19 -6.99
N SER A 79 -6.24 2.34 -7.07
CA SER A 79 -7.08 2.77 -8.18
C SER A 79 -6.34 3.80 -9.03
N ILE A 80 -6.90 4.17 -10.17
CA ILE A 80 -6.27 5.14 -11.09
C ILE A 80 -6.08 6.51 -10.42
N ASP A 81 -6.96 6.87 -9.48
CA ASP A 81 -6.97 8.15 -8.77
C ASP A 81 -6.48 8.05 -7.33
N ASP A 82 -5.89 6.91 -6.94
CA ASP A 82 -5.41 6.59 -5.60
C ASP A 82 -6.48 6.69 -4.48
N ALA A 83 -7.76 6.82 -4.84
CA ALA A 83 -8.88 6.86 -3.91
C ALA A 83 -9.58 5.50 -3.82
N PRO A 84 -10.15 5.12 -2.66
CA PRO A 84 -10.86 3.85 -2.52
C PRO A 84 -11.97 3.67 -3.54
N ILE A 85 -12.28 2.44 -3.89
CA ILE A 85 -13.46 2.06 -4.66
C ILE A 85 -14.43 1.38 -3.70
N LEU A 86 -15.55 2.07 -3.40
CA LEU A 86 -16.54 1.62 -2.44
C LEU A 86 -17.92 1.59 -3.06
N GLY A 87 -18.67 0.51 -2.87
CA GLY A 87 -20.08 0.46 -3.23
C GLY A 87 -20.46 -0.67 -4.16
N ALA A 88 -21.72 -0.64 -4.61
CA ALA A 88 -22.26 -1.63 -5.52
C ALA A 88 -21.60 -1.56 -6.90
N THR A 89 -21.60 -2.68 -7.59
CA THR A 89 -21.20 -2.78 -8.99
C THR A 89 -22.42 -2.98 -9.88
N PRO A 90 -22.29 -2.88 -11.22
CA PRO A 90 -23.35 -3.27 -12.14
C PRO A 90 -23.74 -4.76 -12.07
N ILE A 91 -22.95 -5.58 -11.39
CA ILE A 91 -23.24 -7.02 -11.21
C ILE A 91 -24.11 -7.18 -9.96
N PRO A 92 -25.32 -7.71 -10.07
CA PRO A 92 -26.20 -7.90 -8.92
C PRO A 92 -25.55 -8.72 -7.80
N GLY A 93 -25.61 -8.24 -6.58
CA GLY A 93 -25.05 -8.91 -5.40
C GLY A 93 -23.54 -8.73 -5.19
N LEU A 94 -22.85 -8.00 -6.09
CA LEU A 94 -21.42 -7.70 -5.95
C LEU A 94 -21.20 -6.25 -5.51
N ALA A 95 -20.52 -6.06 -4.40
CA ALA A 95 -20.03 -4.78 -3.93
C ALA A 95 -18.50 -4.78 -3.83
N LEU A 96 -17.87 -3.61 -3.97
CA LEU A 96 -16.43 -3.42 -3.85
C LEU A 96 -16.11 -2.61 -2.59
N ALA A 97 -15.00 -2.99 -1.94
CA ALA A 97 -14.37 -2.25 -0.86
C ALA A 97 -12.84 -2.42 -1.00
N THR A 98 -12.23 -1.71 -1.94
CA THR A 98 -10.84 -1.89 -2.34
C THR A 98 -10.18 -0.57 -2.74
N GLY A 99 -8.97 -0.61 -3.28
CA GLY A 99 -8.29 0.57 -3.84
C GLY A 99 -7.72 1.56 -2.82
N HIS A 100 -7.59 1.18 -1.54
CA HIS A 100 -7.17 2.06 -0.46
C HIS A 100 -5.68 2.45 -0.48
N HIS A 101 -4.90 1.90 -1.40
CA HIS A 101 -3.45 2.08 -1.46
C HIS A 101 -2.79 1.81 -0.10
N ARG A 102 -2.05 2.78 0.47
CA ARG A 102 -1.39 2.65 1.78
C ARG A 102 -2.29 2.93 2.98
N ASN A 103 -3.51 3.37 2.75
CA ASN A 103 -4.43 3.84 3.81
C ASN A 103 -5.48 2.78 4.22
N GLY A 104 -5.41 1.55 3.71
CA GLY A 104 -6.43 0.52 3.95
C GLY A 104 -6.64 0.22 5.42
N TYR A 105 -5.59 0.12 6.21
CA TYR A 105 -5.69 -0.11 7.64
C TYR A 105 -6.36 1.07 8.37
N LEU A 106 -5.94 2.30 8.06
CA LEU A 106 -6.49 3.52 8.65
C LEU A 106 -7.97 3.71 8.31
N LEU A 107 -8.36 3.42 7.06
CA LEU A 107 -9.71 3.62 6.57
C LEU A 107 -10.64 2.42 6.81
N ALA A 108 -10.14 1.31 7.36
CA ALA A 108 -10.93 0.11 7.55
C ALA A 108 -12.24 0.34 8.35
N PRO A 109 -12.26 1.09 9.47
CA PRO A 109 -13.51 1.35 10.20
C PRO A 109 -14.53 2.16 9.39
N ALA A 110 -14.08 3.21 8.71
CA ALA A 110 -14.96 4.04 7.88
C ALA A 110 -15.51 3.26 6.68
N THR A 111 -14.67 2.42 6.06
CA THR A 111 -15.07 1.52 4.98
C THR A 111 -16.11 0.51 5.45
N ALA A 112 -15.91 -0.08 6.63
CA ALA A 112 -16.84 -1.03 7.20
C ALA A 112 -18.23 -0.41 7.43
N LEU A 113 -18.29 0.79 8.02
CA LEU A 113 -19.54 1.53 8.20
C LEU A 113 -20.23 1.89 6.89
N ALA A 114 -19.45 2.25 5.86
CA ALA A 114 -20.01 2.57 4.55
C ALA A 114 -20.62 1.34 3.86
N ILE A 115 -19.96 0.21 3.94
CA ILE A 115 -20.45 -1.05 3.35
C ILE A 115 -21.59 -1.63 4.17
N GLU A 116 -21.56 -1.50 5.51
CA GLU A 116 -22.68 -1.90 6.36
C GLU A 116 -23.95 -1.13 6.00
N ALA A 117 -23.89 0.19 5.87
CA ALA A 117 -25.03 1.00 5.44
C ALA A 117 -25.53 0.62 4.03
N LEU A 118 -24.63 0.32 3.10
CA LEU A 118 -25.02 -0.17 1.77
C LEU A 118 -25.80 -1.49 1.86
N ILE A 119 -25.38 -2.40 2.74
CA ILE A 119 -26.03 -3.73 2.87
C ILE A 119 -27.36 -3.59 3.63
N ALA A 120 -27.40 -2.82 4.73
CA ALA A 120 -28.55 -2.70 5.60
C ALA A 120 -29.63 -1.80 5.00
N ASP A 121 -29.23 -0.65 4.45
CA ASP A 121 -30.14 0.41 4.01
C ASP A 121 -30.27 0.49 2.48
N GLY A 122 -29.48 -0.30 1.75
CA GLY A 122 -29.43 -0.28 0.28
C GLY A 122 -28.77 0.98 -0.31
N ALA A 123 -28.11 1.80 0.49
CA ALA A 123 -27.54 3.06 0.05
C ALA A 123 -26.20 3.40 0.73
N MET A 124 -25.28 3.94 -0.05
CA MET A 124 -24.02 4.47 0.49
C MET A 124 -24.25 5.78 1.25
N PRO A 125 -23.57 5.98 2.41
CA PRO A 125 -23.56 7.28 3.10
C PRO A 125 -23.07 8.40 2.18
N ALA A 126 -23.58 9.61 2.36
CA ALA A 126 -23.25 10.75 1.50
C ALA A 126 -21.74 10.99 1.35
N VAL A 127 -20.98 10.86 2.45
CA VAL A 127 -19.54 11.03 2.50
C VAL A 127 -18.77 9.98 1.66
N ALA A 128 -19.35 8.80 1.45
CA ALA A 128 -18.73 7.70 0.75
C ALA A 128 -19.18 7.56 -0.73
N ARG A 129 -20.23 8.28 -1.15
CA ARG A 129 -20.78 8.16 -2.52
C ARG A 129 -19.77 8.57 -3.59
N THR A 130 -18.91 9.53 -3.29
CA THR A 130 -17.86 9.98 -4.22
C THR A 130 -16.85 8.90 -4.57
N PHE A 131 -16.79 7.81 -3.80
CA PHE A 131 -15.88 6.70 -4.01
C PHE A 131 -16.51 5.54 -4.81
N GLY A 132 -17.69 5.75 -5.38
CA GLY A 132 -18.35 4.77 -6.22
C GLY A 132 -17.56 4.45 -7.51
N LEU A 133 -17.81 3.27 -8.07
CA LEU A 133 -17.19 2.83 -9.32
C LEU A 133 -17.59 3.71 -10.52
N ASP A 134 -18.76 4.31 -10.47
CA ASP A 134 -19.33 5.21 -11.46
C ASP A 134 -18.50 6.49 -11.73
N ARG A 135 -17.64 6.88 -10.77
CA ARG A 135 -16.74 8.04 -10.96
C ARG A 135 -15.72 7.85 -12.08
N PHE A 136 -15.48 6.62 -12.50
CA PHE A 136 -14.61 6.33 -13.64
C PHE A 136 -15.34 6.40 -15.01
N GLY A 137 -16.60 6.84 -15.02
CA GLY A 137 -17.44 6.84 -16.21
C GLY A 137 -17.75 5.43 -16.71
N GLY A 138 -18.64 5.28 -17.68
CA GLY A 138 -18.95 3.97 -18.28
C GLY A 138 -17.78 3.28 -19.02
N ALA A 139 -16.57 3.78 -18.90
CA ALA A 139 -15.35 3.25 -19.50
C ALA A 139 -14.77 2.02 -18.77
N ALA A 140 -15.32 1.66 -17.62
CA ALA A 140 -14.85 0.47 -16.87
C ALA A 140 -15.12 -0.85 -17.60
N ALA A 141 -15.91 -0.87 -18.66
CA ALA A 141 -16.16 -2.07 -19.47
C ALA A 141 -15.12 -2.32 -20.58
N GLY A 142 -14.09 -1.47 -20.71
CA GLY A 142 -13.12 -1.56 -21.81
C GLY A 142 -11.73 -1.03 -21.53
N ALA A 143 -11.38 -0.73 -20.28
CA ALA A 143 -10.05 -0.28 -19.95
C ALA A 143 -9.05 -1.42 -20.12
N ARG A 144 -8.41 -1.44 -21.29
CA ARG A 144 -7.15 -2.16 -21.50
C ARG A 144 -6.19 -1.75 -20.39
N ALA A 145 -5.60 -2.73 -19.70
CA ALA A 145 -4.51 -2.45 -18.77
C ALA A 145 -3.49 -1.52 -19.47
N PRO A 146 -2.98 -0.50 -18.79
CA PRO A 146 -1.97 0.35 -19.38
C PRO A 146 -0.82 -0.53 -19.86
N GLU A 147 -0.48 -0.39 -21.14
CA GLU A 147 0.69 -1.04 -21.73
C GLU A 147 1.91 -0.36 -21.11
N TYR A 148 2.49 -1.01 -20.11
CA TYR A 148 3.74 -0.55 -19.54
C TYR A 148 4.85 -0.72 -20.57
N ALA A 149 5.18 0.38 -21.24
CA ALA A 149 6.36 0.44 -22.08
C ALA A 149 7.62 0.35 -21.19
N GLY A 150 8.04 -0.88 -20.92
CA GLY A 150 9.31 -1.18 -20.26
C GLY A 150 10.47 -0.81 -21.17
N GLY A 151 10.83 0.47 -21.21
CA GLY A 151 12.09 0.95 -21.79
C GLY A 151 13.10 1.12 -20.66
N MET A 152 14.03 0.18 -20.52
CA MET A 152 15.26 0.46 -19.81
C MET A 152 16.07 1.49 -20.58
N PRO A 153 16.60 2.55 -19.97
CA PRO A 153 17.68 3.31 -20.58
C PRO A 153 18.95 2.46 -20.54
N THR A 154 19.58 2.30 -21.70
CA THR A 154 20.91 1.72 -21.91
C THR A 154 22.00 2.52 -21.21
#